data_f64db3be752ba6bcbff7478ec4e2b2a8
#
_entry.id   f64db3be752ba6bcbff7478ec4e2b2a8
#
_cell.length_a   1.000
_cell.length_b   1.000
_cell.length_c   1.000
_cell.angle_alpha   90.00
_cell.angle_beta   90.00
_cell.angle_gamma   90.00
#
_symmetry.space_group_name_H-M   'P 1'
#
loop_
_entity.id
_entity.type
_entity.pdbx_description
1 polymer ?
#
loop_
_entity_poly.entity_id
_entity_poly.type
_entity_poly.pdbx_seq_one_letter_code
_entity_poly.pdbx_strand_id
1 'polypeptide(L)'
;MHKTQDILDATLNNAASMIKDNILADSIWMARGILAIYDRQTEDEQNNETTRYHNGVGFGAVDANILSSFAKQLKRGRSLSPKQTQIAHKNMPKYCQQLARIAKN
;
A
#
# COMPACT_ATOMS: atom_id res chain seq x y z
N MET A 1 -26.33 -18.83 3.45
CA MET A 1 -25.12 -18.66 4.24
C MET A 1 -24.17 -17.64 3.71
N HIS A 2 -24.69 -16.75 2.92
CA HIS A 2 -23.90 -15.67 2.34
C HIS A 2 -23.59 -14.59 3.33
N LYS A 3 -24.35 -14.53 4.40
CA LYS A 3 -24.29 -13.40 5.34
C LYS A 3 -22.95 -13.23 6.02
N THR A 4 -22.27 -14.33 6.35
CA THR A 4 -20.97 -14.26 7.01
C THR A 4 -19.92 -13.65 6.10
N GLN A 5 -19.90 -14.04 4.82
CA GLN A 5 -18.96 -13.49 3.85
C GLN A 5 -19.28 -12.02 3.58
N ASP A 6 -20.57 -11.67 3.47
CA ASP A 6 -20.98 -10.29 3.27
C ASP A 6 -20.56 -9.38 4.41
N ILE A 7 -20.66 -9.88 5.66
CA ILE A 7 -20.21 -9.14 6.84
C ILE A 7 -18.70 -8.94 6.81
N LEU A 8 -17.94 -9.97 6.44
CA LEU A 8 -16.48 -9.88 6.35
C LEU A 8 -16.07 -8.89 5.28
N ASP A 9 -16.72 -8.91 4.11
CA ASP A 9 -16.42 -7.97 3.03
C ASP A 9 -16.76 -6.53 3.45
N ALA A 10 -17.88 -6.32 4.11
CA ALA A 10 -18.26 -5.01 4.62
C ALA A 10 -17.25 -4.50 5.66
N THR A 11 -16.79 -5.38 6.54
CA THR A 11 -15.77 -5.03 7.54
C THR A 11 -14.45 -4.62 6.88
N LEU A 12 -14.01 -5.38 5.86
CA LEU A 12 -12.80 -5.03 5.12
C LEU A 12 -12.96 -3.70 4.38
N ASN A 13 -14.11 -3.45 3.77
CA ASN A 13 -14.37 -2.20 3.09
C ASN A 13 -14.37 -1.01 4.05
N ASN A 14 -14.93 -1.17 5.24
CA ASN A 14 -14.90 -0.14 6.28
C ASN A 14 -13.48 0.13 6.75
N ALA A 15 -12.70 -0.91 6.99
CA ALA A 15 -11.30 -0.78 7.38
C ALA A 15 -10.48 -0.10 6.28
N ALA A 16 -10.72 -0.46 5.03
CA ALA A 16 -10.04 0.15 3.89
C ALA A 16 -10.37 1.64 3.78
N SER A 17 -11.62 2.01 4.01
CA SER A 17 -12.04 3.41 3.99
C SER A 17 -11.35 4.23 5.07
N MET A 18 -11.25 3.70 6.29
CA MET A 18 -10.53 4.35 7.40
C MET A 18 -9.05 4.50 7.08
N ILE A 19 -8.43 3.46 6.54
CA ILE A 19 -7.02 3.49 6.15
C ILE A 19 -6.79 4.54 5.07
N LYS A 20 -7.67 4.60 4.08
CA LYS A 20 -7.60 5.62 3.03
C LYS A 20 -7.63 7.02 3.61
N ASP A 21 -8.58 7.29 4.50
CA ASP A 21 -8.69 8.60 5.13
C ASP A 21 -7.42 8.94 5.91
N ASN A 22 -6.89 7.98 6.65
CA ASN A 22 -5.69 8.19 7.46
C ASN A 22 -4.44 8.42 6.60
N ILE A 23 -4.24 7.65 5.53
CA ILE A 23 -3.06 7.85 4.69
C ILE A 23 -3.10 9.15 3.91
N LEU A 24 -4.29 9.66 3.60
CA LEU A 24 -4.43 10.95 2.93
C LEU A 24 -4.27 12.13 3.88
N ALA A 25 -4.55 11.91 5.17
CA ALA A 25 -4.50 12.97 6.18
C ALA A 25 -3.16 13.04 6.92
N ASP A 26 -2.39 11.95 6.97
CA ASP A 26 -1.20 11.83 7.83
C ASP A 26 -0.04 11.21 7.06
N SER A 27 1.07 11.94 6.97
CA SER A 27 2.26 11.48 6.24
C SER A 27 2.89 10.23 6.87
N ILE A 28 2.74 10.05 8.19
CA ILE A 28 3.25 8.85 8.87
C ILE A 28 2.45 7.63 8.42
N TRP A 29 1.13 7.75 8.35
CA TRP A 29 0.28 6.67 7.85
C TRP A 29 0.58 6.34 6.39
N MET A 30 0.80 7.37 5.57
CA MET A 30 1.19 7.20 4.17
C MET A 30 2.50 6.41 4.07
N ALA A 31 3.52 6.80 4.84
CA ALA A 31 4.82 6.13 4.83
C ALA A 31 4.69 4.67 5.26
N ARG A 32 3.93 4.40 6.33
CA ARG A 32 3.69 3.04 6.81
C ARG A 32 2.97 2.21 5.76
N GLY A 33 2.01 2.81 5.05
CA GLY A 33 1.29 2.12 3.99
C GLY A 33 2.21 1.70 2.85
N ILE A 34 3.07 2.60 2.41
CA ILE A 34 4.03 2.32 1.34
C ILE A 34 4.97 1.18 1.76
N LEU A 35 5.52 1.25 2.98
CA LEU A 35 6.44 0.23 3.48
C LEU A 35 5.75 -1.12 3.64
N ALA A 36 4.50 -1.14 4.12
CA ALA A 36 3.76 -2.39 4.31
C ALA A 36 3.52 -3.11 2.98
N ILE A 37 3.16 -2.38 1.92
CA ILE A 37 2.97 -2.96 0.60
C ILE A 37 4.31 -3.44 0.04
N TYR A 38 5.36 -2.62 0.17
CA TYR A 38 6.69 -2.98 -0.32
C TYR A 38 7.19 -4.27 0.32
N ASP A 39 6.98 -4.44 1.62
CA ASP A 39 7.43 -5.64 2.33
C ASP A 39 6.70 -6.90 1.88
N ARG A 40 5.56 -6.77 1.19
CA ARG A 40 4.83 -7.92 0.64
C ARG A 40 5.30 -8.33 -0.74
N GLN A 41 6.16 -7.54 -1.38
CA GLN A 41 6.71 -7.91 -2.69
C GLN A 41 7.73 -9.03 -2.50
N THR A 42 7.88 -9.84 -3.54
CA THR A 42 8.93 -10.87 -3.53
C THR A 42 10.30 -10.20 -3.60
N GLU A 43 11.33 -10.92 -3.14
CA GLU A 43 12.70 -10.43 -3.18
C GLU A 43 13.11 -9.99 -4.60
N ASP A 44 12.73 -10.79 -5.59
CA ASP A 44 13.01 -10.49 -7.00
C ASP A 44 12.38 -9.16 -7.41
N GLU A 45 11.11 -8.97 -7.05
CA GLU A 45 10.39 -7.75 -7.39
C GLU A 45 11.00 -6.53 -6.71
N GLN A 46 11.44 -6.68 -5.47
CA GLN A 46 12.10 -5.59 -4.73
C GLN A 46 13.41 -5.19 -5.40
N ASN A 47 14.23 -6.18 -5.78
CA ASN A 47 15.55 -5.94 -6.37
C ASN A 47 15.44 -5.24 -7.72
N ASN A 48 14.43 -5.57 -8.50
CA ASN A 48 14.25 -5.05 -9.86
C ASN A 48 13.26 -3.89 -9.93
N GLU A 49 12.62 -3.54 -8.82
CA GLU A 49 11.58 -2.50 -8.75
C GLU A 49 10.46 -2.75 -9.76
N THR A 50 10.10 -4.02 -9.95
CA THR A 50 9.06 -4.43 -10.88
C THR A 50 8.07 -5.35 -10.20
N THR A 51 6.93 -5.59 -10.86
CA THR A 51 5.97 -6.57 -10.41
C THR A 51 6.02 -7.76 -11.36
N ARG A 52 6.49 -8.89 -10.84
CA ARG A 52 6.65 -10.12 -11.62
C ARG A 52 5.45 -11.06 -11.46
N TYR A 53 4.84 -11.07 -10.28
CA TYR A 53 3.75 -11.98 -9.95
C TYR A 53 2.47 -11.19 -9.67
N HIS A 54 1.39 -11.52 -10.36
CA HIS A 54 0.10 -10.85 -10.20
C HIS A 54 -0.75 -11.62 -9.19
N ASN A 55 -0.35 -11.55 -7.92
CA ASN A 55 -1.01 -12.31 -6.85
C ASN A 55 -1.77 -11.42 -5.86
N GLY A 56 -1.94 -10.14 -6.16
CA GLY A 56 -2.61 -9.19 -5.28
C GLY A 56 -1.79 -8.77 -4.07
N VAL A 57 -0.47 -9.05 -4.11
CA VAL A 57 0.46 -8.73 -3.03
C VAL A 57 1.55 -7.83 -3.58
N GLY A 58 1.85 -6.74 -2.88
CA GLY A 58 2.82 -5.77 -3.35
C GLY A 58 2.21 -4.72 -4.28
N PHE A 59 3.06 -3.91 -4.90
CA PHE A 59 2.60 -2.86 -5.81
C PHE A 59 2.21 -3.44 -7.17
N GLY A 60 1.23 -2.80 -7.80
CA GLY A 60 0.88 -3.12 -9.17
C GLY A 60 2.02 -2.78 -10.13
N ALA A 61 2.03 -3.43 -11.31
CA ALA A 61 3.13 -3.26 -12.28
C ALA A 61 3.38 -1.80 -12.67
N VAL A 62 2.31 -1.01 -12.80
CA VAL A 62 2.43 0.39 -13.19
C VAL A 62 3.12 1.23 -12.11
N ASP A 63 2.89 0.91 -10.85
CA ASP A 63 3.39 1.70 -9.72
C ASP A 63 4.68 1.16 -9.12
N ALA A 64 5.06 -0.07 -9.46
CA ALA A 64 6.13 -0.78 -8.75
C ALA A 64 7.43 -0.01 -8.73
N ASN A 65 7.82 0.58 -9.84
CA ASN A 65 9.07 1.33 -9.93
C ASN A 65 9.08 2.53 -8.99
N ILE A 66 8.10 3.41 -9.12
CA ILE A 66 8.10 4.67 -8.37
C ILE A 66 7.81 4.44 -6.87
N LEU A 67 6.85 3.60 -6.54
CA LEU A 67 6.50 3.38 -5.13
C LEU A 67 7.56 2.55 -4.42
N SER A 68 8.25 1.63 -5.10
CA SER A 68 9.39 0.93 -4.53
C SER A 68 10.55 1.89 -4.24
N SER A 69 10.78 2.86 -5.13
CA SER A 69 11.76 3.91 -4.92
C SER A 69 11.46 4.72 -3.66
N PHE A 70 10.17 5.07 -3.47
CA PHE A 70 9.74 5.78 -2.27
C PHE A 70 9.97 4.93 -1.00
N ALA A 71 9.64 3.64 -1.06
CA ALA A 71 9.85 2.73 0.05
C ALA A 71 11.33 2.65 0.43
N LYS A 72 12.21 2.54 -0.54
CA LYS A 72 13.66 2.51 -0.29
C LYS A 72 14.15 3.81 0.34
N GLN A 73 13.64 4.94 -0.11
CA GLN A 73 13.96 6.24 0.46
C GLN A 73 13.53 6.32 1.92
N LEU A 74 12.31 5.88 2.22
CA LEU A 74 11.79 5.86 3.59
C LEU A 74 12.60 4.92 4.48
N LYS A 75 13.03 3.77 3.97
CA LYS A 75 13.88 2.84 4.74
C LYS A 75 15.24 3.43 5.07
N ARG A 76 15.72 4.38 4.28
CA ARG A 76 16.96 5.11 4.58
C ARG A 76 16.75 6.25 5.57
N GLY A 77 15.54 6.41 6.10
CA GLY A 77 15.23 7.47 7.05
C GLY A 77 14.91 8.81 6.42
N ARG A 78 14.69 8.87 5.12
CA ARG A 78 14.38 10.11 4.41
C ARG A 78 12.87 10.24 4.17
N SER A 79 12.30 11.36 4.58
CA SER A 79 10.90 11.67 4.31
C SER A 79 10.67 11.92 2.82
N LEU A 80 9.44 11.70 2.38
CA LEU A 80 9.05 12.03 1.01
C LEU A 80 9.00 13.55 0.83
N SER A 81 9.45 14.02 -0.35
CA SER A 81 9.30 15.43 -0.71
C SER A 81 7.82 15.78 -0.93
N PRO A 82 7.45 17.07 -0.94
CA PRO A 82 6.07 17.45 -1.26
C PRO A 82 5.58 16.90 -2.58
N LYS A 83 6.42 16.89 -3.61
CA LYS A 83 6.07 16.34 -4.91
C LYS A 83 5.86 14.83 -4.86
N GLN A 84 6.75 14.11 -4.16
CA GLN A 84 6.62 12.67 -3.96
C GLN A 84 5.35 12.35 -3.19
N THR A 85 5.03 13.14 -2.18
CA THR A 85 3.81 12.98 -1.39
C THR A 85 2.56 13.13 -2.28
N GLN A 86 2.55 14.08 -3.20
CA GLN A 86 1.44 14.25 -4.14
C GLN A 86 1.27 13.01 -5.01
N ILE A 87 2.37 12.45 -5.49
CA ILE A 87 2.33 11.22 -6.29
C ILE A 87 1.79 10.06 -5.46
N ALA A 88 2.24 9.94 -4.22
CA ALA A 88 1.76 8.90 -3.30
C ALA A 88 0.26 9.07 -3.02
N HIS A 89 -0.21 10.29 -2.78
CA HIS A 89 -1.64 10.58 -2.58
C HIS A 89 -2.49 10.13 -3.76
N LYS A 90 -1.96 10.24 -4.96
CA LYS A 90 -2.66 9.84 -6.17
C LYS A 90 -2.71 8.32 -6.32
N ASN A 91 -1.65 7.63 -5.95
CA ASN A 91 -1.48 6.21 -6.28
C ASN A 91 -1.79 5.25 -5.12
N MET A 92 -1.62 5.68 -3.87
CA MET A 92 -1.78 4.79 -2.72
C MET A 92 -3.24 4.43 -2.36
N PRO A 93 -4.26 5.26 -2.60
CA PRO A 93 -5.63 4.90 -2.19
C PRO A 93 -6.12 3.56 -2.73
N LYS A 94 -5.69 3.15 -3.92
CA LYS A 94 -6.10 1.86 -4.50
C LYS A 94 -5.55 0.64 -3.74
N TYR A 95 -4.59 0.84 -2.85
CA TYR A 95 -4.01 -0.26 -2.05
C TYR A 95 -4.67 -0.40 -0.67
N CYS A 96 -5.70 0.38 -0.38
CA CYS A 96 -6.31 0.39 0.95
C CYS A 96 -6.91 -0.94 1.35
N GLN A 97 -7.49 -1.70 0.41
CA GLN A 97 -8.01 -3.03 0.71
C GLN A 97 -6.88 -4.01 1.04
N GLN A 98 -5.78 -3.93 0.30
CA GLN A 98 -4.61 -4.76 0.60
C GLN A 98 -4.07 -4.43 1.99
N LEU A 99 -3.99 -3.14 2.33
CA LEU A 99 -3.55 -2.70 3.65
C LEU A 99 -4.50 -3.17 4.75
N ALA A 100 -5.80 -3.17 4.50
CA ALA A 100 -6.77 -3.68 5.47
C ALA A 100 -6.57 -5.17 5.73
N ARG A 101 -6.28 -5.95 4.70
CA ARG A 101 -5.98 -7.38 4.86
C ARG A 101 -4.70 -7.60 5.66
N ILE A 102 -3.68 -6.81 5.41
CA ILE A 102 -2.42 -6.86 6.16
C ILE A 102 -2.67 -6.56 7.63
N ALA A 103 -3.46 -5.55 7.92
CA ALA A 103 -3.74 -5.14 9.30
C ALA A 103 -4.52 -6.21 10.07
N LYS A 104 -5.31 -7.04 9.39
CA LYS A 104 -6.07 -8.12 10.02
C LYS A 104 -5.22 -9.34 10.35
N ASN A 105 -4.14 -9.52 9.67
CA ASN A 105 -3.23 -10.61 9.90
C ASN A 105 -2.16 -10.18 10.90
#